data_e1c38b59b2980bab9bb6eb1f09c7bcaa
#
_entry.id   e1c38b59b2980bab9bb6eb1f09c7bcaa
#
_cell.length_a   1.000
_cell.length_b   1.000
_cell.length_c   1.000
_cell.angle_alpha   90.00
_cell.angle_beta   90.00
_cell.angle_gamma   90.00
#
_symmetry.space_group_name_H-M   'P 1'
#
loop_
_entity.id
_entity.type
_entity.pdbx_description
1 polymer ?
#
loop_
_entity_poly.entity_id
_entity_poly.type
_entity_poly.pdbx_seq_one_letter_code
_entity_poly.pdbx_strand_id
1 'polypeptide(L)'
;LPISDMRKSFFPGTMGIFALFFVPYIVTIIFNGANTTLINKKFNVEMLLPVIVSSQIEDKYELETIKAQTIIARSNFYRTMKEEKNLAITLCQIKEEMEGKSLACVILQNKYEKAVTETEGKVIVWNKELKLVPYHELSAGQTRDGMEVFHNEDDSYLRSVHSLVDKTAKDYLNSVY
;
A
#
# COMPACT_ATOMS: atom_id res chain seq x y z
N LEU A 1 11.44 -53.64 42.63
CA LEU A 1 10.86 -52.29 42.52
C LEU A 1 10.06 -52.23 41.23
N PRO A 2 8.75 -51.99 41.30
CA PRO A 2 7.88 -52.00 40.14
C PRO A 2 7.97 -50.69 39.36
N ILE A 3 8.16 -50.82 38.05
CA ILE A 3 8.20 -49.76 37.04
C ILE A 3 6.74 -49.46 36.62
N SER A 4 5.94 -48.88 37.50
CA SER A 4 4.51 -48.63 37.20
C SER A 4 4.01 -47.20 37.49
N ASP A 5 4.91 -46.24 37.82
CA ASP A 5 4.45 -44.91 38.25
C ASP A 5 4.99 -43.72 37.45
N MET A 6 5.37 -43.93 36.20
CA MET A 6 5.85 -42.83 35.33
C MET A 6 4.88 -42.46 34.18
N ARG A 7 3.56 -42.61 34.41
CA ARG A 7 2.55 -42.31 33.37
C ARG A 7 1.39 -41.42 33.85
N LYS A 8 1.64 -40.51 34.79
CA LYS A 8 0.61 -39.55 35.18
C LYS A 8 1.19 -38.17 35.49
N SER A 9 1.77 -37.54 34.47
CA SER A 9 1.98 -36.10 34.52
C SER A 9 2.12 -35.55 33.09
N PHE A 10 1.10 -35.81 32.27
CA PHE A 10 1.03 -35.20 30.96
C PHE A 10 -0.09 -34.17 30.95
N PHE A 11 0.24 -32.92 31.33
CA PHE A 11 -0.33 -31.66 30.86
C PHE A 11 -1.84 -31.40 31.04
N PRO A 12 -2.37 -31.12 32.22
CA PRO A 12 -3.61 -30.35 32.30
C PRO A 12 -3.41 -28.85 32.01
N GLY A 13 -2.23 -28.31 32.26
CA GLY A 13 -1.97 -26.87 32.12
C GLY A 13 -1.89 -26.35 30.65
N THR A 14 -1.19 -27.07 29.78
CA THR A 14 -1.05 -26.69 28.37
C THR A 14 -2.36 -26.81 27.60
N MET A 15 -3.14 -27.87 27.85
CA MET A 15 -4.42 -28.07 27.22
C MET A 15 -5.45 -27.00 27.63
N GLY A 16 -5.37 -26.50 28.87
CA GLY A 16 -6.18 -25.38 29.37
C GLY A 16 -5.85 -24.05 28.67
N ILE A 17 -4.55 -23.79 28.45
CA ILE A 17 -4.11 -22.58 27.75
C ILE A 17 -4.56 -22.59 26.28
N PHE A 18 -4.44 -23.73 25.59
CA PHE A 18 -4.95 -23.86 24.22
C PHE A 18 -6.48 -23.66 24.19
N ALA A 19 -7.22 -24.24 25.10
CA ALA A 19 -8.68 -24.08 25.17
C ALA A 19 -9.09 -22.61 25.40
N LEU A 20 -8.33 -21.85 26.19
CA LEU A 20 -8.61 -20.44 26.49
C LEU A 20 -8.56 -19.55 25.23
N PHE A 21 -7.71 -19.87 24.27
CA PHE A 21 -7.60 -19.12 23.02
C PHE A 21 -8.46 -19.70 21.89
N PHE A 22 -8.53 -21.03 21.78
CA PHE A 22 -9.24 -21.68 20.67
C PHE A 22 -10.76 -21.71 20.85
N VAL A 23 -11.26 -21.82 22.08
CA VAL A 23 -12.71 -21.84 22.31
C VAL A 23 -13.37 -20.51 21.93
N PRO A 24 -12.89 -19.32 22.35
CA PRO A 24 -13.46 -18.06 21.89
C PRO A 24 -13.36 -17.89 20.37
N TYR A 25 -12.27 -18.34 19.75
CA TYR A 25 -12.08 -18.29 18.33
C TYR A 25 -13.10 -19.16 17.57
N ILE A 26 -13.30 -20.41 18.01
CA ILE A 26 -14.29 -21.33 17.41
C ILE A 26 -15.71 -20.79 17.61
N VAL A 27 -16.02 -20.29 18.79
CA VAL A 27 -17.33 -19.66 19.08
C VAL A 27 -17.58 -18.48 18.15
N THR A 28 -16.58 -17.63 17.94
CA THR A 28 -16.70 -16.51 17.01
C THR A 28 -16.97 -16.97 15.57
N ILE A 29 -16.31 -18.04 15.12
CA ILE A 29 -16.56 -18.62 13.78
C ILE A 29 -17.99 -19.16 13.68
N ILE A 30 -18.47 -19.87 14.70
CA ILE A 30 -19.81 -20.49 14.68
C ILE A 30 -20.91 -19.43 14.65
N PHE A 31 -20.79 -18.37 15.47
CA PHE A 31 -21.86 -17.36 15.60
C PHE A 31 -21.82 -16.29 14.52
N ASN A 32 -20.63 -15.90 14.04
CA ASN A 32 -20.47 -14.78 13.11
C ASN A 32 -20.04 -15.22 11.70
N GLY A 33 -19.81 -16.51 11.49
CA GLY A 33 -19.28 -17.04 10.24
C GLY A 33 -17.76 -16.87 10.08
N ALA A 34 -17.17 -17.71 9.24
CA ALA A 34 -15.71 -17.74 9.00
C ALA A 34 -15.16 -16.42 8.42
N ASN A 35 -16.02 -15.61 7.79
CA ASN A 35 -15.64 -14.33 7.18
C ASN A 35 -15.38 -13.19 8.19
N THR A 36 -15.79 -13.37 9.44
CA THR A 36 -15.60 -12.36 10.51
C THR A 36 -14.32 -12.55 11.31
N THR A 37 -13.62 -13.67 11.10
CA THR A 37 -12.33 -13.91 11.77
C THR A 37 -11.23 -13.06 11.15
N LEU A 38 -10.27 -12.61 11.95
CA LEU A 38 -9.13 -11.79 11.51
C LEU A 38 -8.35 -12.41 10.32
N ILE A 39 -8.38 -13.73 10.19
CA ILE A 39 -7.70 -14.47 9.13
C ILE A 39 -8.41 -14.34 7.78
N ASN A 40 -9.73 -14.12 7.79
CA ASN A 40 -10.55 -14.00 6.58
C ASN A 40 -11.01 -12.56 6.28
N LYS A 41 -10.52 -11.56 7.02
CA LYS A 41 -10.82 -10.18 6.74
C LYS A 41 -10.21 -9.87 5.36
N LYS A 42 -11.07 -9.65 4.37
CA LYS A 42 -10.66 -9.26 3.03
C LYS A 42 -9.68 -8.08 3.18
N PHE A 43 -8.46 -8.27 2.73
CA PHE A 43 -7.43 -7.24 2.81
C PHE A 43 -7.95 -5.97 2.13
N ASN A 44 -8.04 -4.89 2.88
CA ASN A 44 -8.52 -3.62 2.36
C ASN A 44 -7.33 -2.75 2.01
N VAL A 45 -7.10 -2.55 0.72
CA VAL A 45 -6.04 -1.69 0.16
C VAL A 45 -6.12 -0.28 0.72
N GLU A 46 -7.33 0.25 0.94
CA GLU A 46 -7.53 1.61 1.43
C GLU A 46 -6.86 1.86 2.79
N MET A 47 -6.70 0.82 3.62
CA MET A 47 -6.00 0.92 4.90
C MET A 47 -4.49 1.14 4.76
N LEU A 48 -3.89 0.74 3.64
CA LEU A 48 -2.46 0.90 3.37
C LEU A 48 -2.15 2.19 2.62
N LEU A 49 -3.11 2.74 1.90
CA LEU A 49 -2.87 3.93 1.07
C LEU A 49 -2.31 5.14 1.81
N PRO A 50 -2.74 5.49 3.05
CA PRO A 50 -2.13 6.60 3.78
C PRO A 50 -0.63 6.40 3.96
N VAL A 51 -0.20 5.16 4.22
CA VAL A 51 1.20 4.79 4.40
C VAL A 51 1.97 4.90 3.09
N ILE A 52 1.43 4.33 2.00
CA ILE A 52 2.03 4.38 0.67
C ILE A 52 2.19 5.83 0.21
N VAL A 53 1.12 6.63 0.31
CA VAL A 53 1.15 8.02 -0.14
C VAL A 53 2.13 8.87 0.66
N SER A 54 2.23 8.64 1.98
CA SER A 54 3.21 9.35 2.82
C SER A 54 4.66 9.01 2.49
N SER A 55 4.93 7.85 1.88
CA SER A 55 6.27 7.53 1.36
C SER A 55 6.60 8.30 0.08
N GLN A 56 5.60 8.66 -0.70
CA GLN A 56 5.74 9.26 -2.02
C GLN A 56 5.67 10.79 -2.02
N ILE A 57 4.94 11.39 -1.07
CA ILE A 57 4.75 12.85 -0.99
C ILE A 57 4.75 13.32 0.46
N GLU A 58 5.36 14.46 0.73
CA GLU A 58 5.42 15.04 2.07
C GLU A 58 4.09 15.75 2.45
N ASP A 59 3.83 15.88 3.74
CA ASP A 59 2.63 16.52 4.30
C ASP A 59 2.60 18.05 4.13
N LYS A 60 3.74 18.65 3.77
CA LYS A 60 3.85 20.09 3.48
C LYS A 60 3.04 20.52 2.25
N TYR A 61 2.75 19.58 1.33
CA TYR A 61 1.99 19.87 0.12
C TYR A 61 0.50 20.09 0.43
N GLU A 62 -0.18 20.81 -0.46
CA GLU A 62 -1.61 21.05 -0.35
C GLU A 62 -2.43 19.75 -0.42
N LEU A 63 -3.59 19.74 0.25
CA LEU A 63 -4.44 18.55 0.31
C LEU A 63 -4.82 18.03 -1.08
N GLU A 64 -5.09 18.91 -2.03
CA GLU A 64 -5.47 18.53 -3.40
C GLU A 64 -4.32 17.82 -4.13
N THR A 65 -3.07 18.21 -3.89
CA THR A 65 -1.88 17.53 -4.42
C THR A 65 -1.76 16.13 -3.82
N ILE A 66 -1.96 16.00 -2.51
CA ILE A 66 -1.95 14.69 -1.83
C ILE A 66 -3.09 13.79 -2.34
N LYS A 67 -4.28 14.34 -2.61
CA LYS A 67 -5.38 13.60 -3.25
C LYS A 67 -5.02 13.10 -4.64
N ALA A 68 -4.40 13.93 -5.46
CA ALA A 68 -3.93 13.51 -6.78
C ALA A 68 -2.93 12.36 -6.66
N GLN A 69 -1.94 12.48 -5.78
CA GLN A 69 -0.97 11.41 -5.51
C GLN A 69 -1.65 10.14 -4.98
N THR A 70 -2.68 10.28 -4.15
CA THR A 70 -3.46 9.14 -3.65
C THR A 70 -4.13 8.35 -4.77
N ILE A 71 -4.71 9.05 -5.76
CA ILE A 71 -5.33 8.41 -6.92
C ILE A 71 -4.27 7.68 -7.78
N ILE A 72 -3.09 8.28 -7.95
CA ILE A 72 -1.95 7.66 -8.65
C ILE A 72 -1.49 6.40 -7.92
N ALA A 73 -1.20 6.52 -6.62
CA ALA A 73 -0.75 5.41 -5.78
C ALA A 73 -1.74 4.25 -5.79
N ARG A 74 -3.04 4.55 -5.63
CA ARG A 74 -4.12 3.55 -5.70
C ARG A 74 -4.15 2.84 -7.06
N SER A 75 -4.03 3.58 -8.15
CA SER A 75 -4.05 3.03 -9.52
C SER A 75 -2.88 2.09 -9.74
N ASN A 76 -1.68 2.50 -9.37
CA ASN A 76 -0.46 1.69 -9.48
C ASN A 76 -0.53 0.44 -8.59
N PHE A 77 -1.04 0.58 -7.36
CA PHE A 77 -1.20 -0.55 -6.44
C PHE A 77 -2.15 -1.61 -7.02
N TYR A 78 -3.34 -1.21 -7.48
CA TYR A 78 -4.28 -2.15 -8.09
C TYR A 78 -3.77 -2.77 -9.38
N ARG A 79 -2.99 -2.03 -10.18
CA ARG A 79 -2.31 -2.56 -11.37
C ARG A 79 -1.35 -3.67 -10.96
N THR A 80 -0.44 -3.40 -10.03
CA THR A 80 0.55 -4.38 -9.57
C THR A 80 -0.11 -5.62 -8.97
N MET A 81 -1.17 -5.46 -8.16
CA MET A 81 -1.94 -6.59 -7.65
C MET A 81 -2.57 -7.45 -8.75
N LYS A 82 -3.03 -6.84 -9.83
CA LYS A 82 -3.62 -7.55 -10.96
C LYS A 82 -2.57 -8.33 -11.76
N GLU A 83 -1.39 -7.75 -11.94
CA GLU A 83 -0.28 -8.34 -12.70
C GLU A 83 0.39 -9.46 -11.92
N GLU A 84 0.80 -9.20 -10.69
CA GLU A 84 1.56 -10.14 -9.86
C GLU A 84 0.69 -11.25 -9.27
N LYS A 85 -0.62 -11.05 -9.15
CA LYS A 85 -1.57 -11.99 -8.50
C LYS A 85 -1.13 -12.45 -7.10
N ASN A 86 -0.15 -11.78 -6.51
CA ASN A 86 0.45 -12.11 -5.22
C ASN A 86 0.59 -10.87 -4.35
N LEU A 87 -0.29 -10.76 -3.37
CA LEU A 87 -0.28 -9.66 -2.40
C LEU A 87 1.06 -9.52 -1.65
N ALA A 88 1.74 -10.65 -1.38
CA ALA A 88 3.00 -10.61 -0.63
C ALA A 88 4.11 -9.89 -1.42
N ILE A 89 4.19 -10.08 -2.73
CA ILE A 89 5.16 -9.39 -3.59
C ILE A 89 4.86 -7.89 -3.59
N THR A 90 3.60 -7.51 -3.77
CA THR A 90 3.18 -6.10 -3.74
C THR A 90 3.50 -5.43 -2.40
N LEU A 91 3.29 -6.14 -1.28
CA LEU A 91 3.64 -5.63 0.05
C LEU A 91 5.15 -5.51 0.28
N CYS A 92 5.96 -6.41 -0.29
CA CYS A 92 7.42 -6.30 -0.25
C CYS A 92 7.92 -5.06 -1.01
N GLN A 93 7.37 -4.77 -2.18
CA GLN A 93 7.70 -3.56 -2.96
C GLN A 93 7.36 -2.29 -2.19
N ILE A 94 6.17 -2.23 -1.57
CA ILE A 94 5.78 -1.10 -0.71
C ILE A 94 6.74 -0.94 0.47
N LYS A 95 7.16 -2.04 1.09
CA LYS A 95 8.12 -2.00 2.20
C LYS A 95 9.46 -1.42 1.77
N GLU A 96 9.95 -1.76 0.59
CA GLU A 96 11.18 -1.19 0.03
C GLU A 96 11.05 0.33 -0.21
N GLU A 97 9.91 0.78 -0.74
CA GLU A 97 9.62 2.22 -0.91
C GLU A 97 9.54 2.97 0.43
N MET A 98 9.23 2.25 1.51
CA MET A 98 9.07 2.83 2.87
C MET A 98 10.34 2.83 3.71
N GLU A 99 11.48 2.36 3.21
CA GLU A 99 12.72 2.29 4.00
C GLU A 99 13.07 3.65 4.59
N GLY A 100 13.12 3.70 5.93
CA GLY A 100 13.45 4.89 6.71
C GLY A 100 12.26 5.71 7.25
N LYS A 101 11.01 5.39 6.92
CA LYS A 101 9.82 6.08 7.48
C LYS A 101 9.14 5.23 8.55
N SER A 102 8.92 5.81 9.74
CA SER A 102 8.21 5.13 10.83
C SER A 102 6.71 5.06 10.54
N LEU A 103 6.15 3.86 10.52
CA LEU A 103 4.70 3.62 10.44
C LEU A 103 3.89 4.43 11.47
N ALA A 104 4.43 4.61 12.67
CA ALA A 104 3.76 5.37 13.73
C ALA A 104 3.58 6.86 13.37
N CYS A 105 4.52 7.45 12.62
CA CYS A 105 4.43 8.85 12.17
C CYS A 105 3.33 9.04 11.14
N VAL A 106 3.07 8.03 10.30
CA VAL A 106 2.08 8.07 9.22
C VAL A 106 0.64 7.91 9.74
N ILE A 107 0.44 7.03 10.73
CA ILE A 107 -0.88 6.77 11.33
C ILE A 107 -1.43 8.01 12.06
N LEU A 108 -0.57 8.93 12.48
CA LEU A 108 -0.98 10.16 13.18
C LEU A 108 -1.27 11.34 12.24
N GLN A 109 -1.05 11.21 10.93
CA GLN A 109 -1.25 12.29 9.98
C GLN A 109 -2.64 12.22 9.32
N ASN A 110 -3.58 12.92 9.91
CA ASN A 110 -4.97 13.05 9.46
C ASN A 110 -5.13 13.51 7.98
N LYS A 111 -4.09 14.15 7.39
CA LYS A 111 -4.12 14.70 6.04
C LYS A 111 -4.12 13.61 4.96
N TYR A 112 -3.35 12.53 5.14
CA TYR A 112 -3.32 11.39 4.21
C TYR A 112 -4.60 10.56 4.30
N GLU A 113 -5.10 10.31 5.52
CA GLU A 113 -6.37 9.60 5.70
C GLU A 113 -7.53 10.38 5.06
N LYS A 114 -7.55 11.71 5.23
CA LYS A 114 -8.53 12.57 4.58
C LYS A 114 -8.43 12.49 3.06
N ALA A 115 -7.23 12.53 2.48
CA ALA A 115 -7.01 12.39 1.05
C ALA A 115 -7.52 11.04 0.52
N VAL A 116 -7.24 9.94 1.23
CA VAL A 116 -7.71 8.60 0.88
C VAL A 116 -9.23 8.54 0.90
N THR A 117 -9.87 9.04 1.97
CA THR A 117 -11.32 9.01 2.13
C THR A 117 -12.03 9.84 1.05
N GLU A 118 -11.54 11.05 0.77
CA GLU A 118 -12.15 11.95 -0.21
C GLU A 118 -11.92 11.51 -1.68
N THR A 119 -11.01 10.59 -1.89
CA THR A 119 -10.72 9.99 -3.21
C THR A 119 -11.10 8.52 -3.31
N GLU A 120 -11.86 7.99 -2.35
CA GLU A 120 -12.22 6.58 -2.31
C GLU A 120 -12.78 6.10 -3.65
N GLY A 121 -12.32 4.92 -4.09
CA GLY A 121 -12.74 4.27 -5.33
C GLY A 121 -12.27 4.94 -6.63
N LYS A 122 -11.57 6.08 -6.58
CA LYS A 122 -11.06 6.76 -7.78
C LYS A 122 -9.73 6.15 -8.23
N VAL A 123 -9.67 5.74 -9.50
CA VAL A 123 -8.47 5.22 -10.17
C VAL A 123 -8.33 5.81 -11.56
N ILE A 124 -7.10 5.84 -12.06
CA ILE A 124 -6.78 6.27 -13.44
C ILE A 124 -6.76 5.04 -14.34
N VAL A 125 -7.48 5.10 -15.44
CA VAL A 125 -7.53 4.03 -16.45
C VAL A 125 -7.25 4.60 -17.84
N TRP A 126 -6.60 3.80 -18.69
CA TRP A 126 -6.43 4.05 -20.10
C TRP A 126 -7.05 2.91 -20.89
N ASN A 127 -7.94 3.22 -21.83
CA ASN A 127 -8.69 2.21 -22.60
C ASN A 127 -9.36 1.14 -21.71
N LYS A 128 -9.94 1.55 -20.56
CA LYS A 128 -10.59 0.69 -19.56
C LYS A 128 -9.63 -0.27 -18.82
N GLU A 129 -8.33 -0.06 -18.92
CA GLU A 129 -7.31 -0.83 -18.23
C GLU A 129 -6.52 0.04 -17.25
N LEU A 130 -6.11 -0.58 -16.17
CA LEU A 130 -5.13 0.02 -15.25
C LEU A 130 -3.76 -0.06 -15.93
N LYS A 131 -3.15 1.08 -16.15
CA LYS A 131 -1.80 1.22 -16.69
C LYS A 131 -0.89 1.88 -15.66
N LEU A 132 0.42 1.80 -15.86
CA LEU A 132 1.39 2.51 -15.01
C LEU A 132 1.13 4.01 -15.07
N VAL A 133 1.04 4.65 -13.91
CA VAL A 133 0.95 6.10 -13.79
C VAL A 133 2.23 6.59 -13.10
N PRO A 134 3.27 6.94 -13.86
CA PRO A 134 4.50 7.49 -13.29
C PRO A 134 4.25 8.88 -12.73
N TYR A 135 5.02 9.25 -11.72
CA TYR A 135 5.00 10.58 -11.13
C TYR A 135 6.43 11.06 -10.88
N HIS A 136 6.60 12.35 -10.80
CA HIS A 136 7.84 13.02 -10.44
C HIS A 136 7.53 14.28 -9.66
N GLU A 137 8.44 14.68 -8.81
CA GLU A 137 8.29 15.91 -8.00
C GLU A 137 8.58 17.16 -8.85
N LEU A 138 9.61 17.08 -9.69
CA LEU A 138 10.08 18.20 -10.50
C LEU A 138 10.59 17.68 -11.84
N SER A 139 10.28 18.40 -12.93
CA SER A 139 10.81 18.10 -14.26
C SER A 139 11.80 19.18 -14.73
N ALA A 140 12.60 18.87 -15.74
CA ALA A 140 13.46 19.87 -16.41
C ALA A 140 12.68 20.87 -17.29
N GLY A 141 11.38 21.00 -17.07
CA GLY A 141 10.46 21.87 -17.81
C GLY A 141 9.73 21.14 -18.93
N GLN A 142 10.04 19.87 -19.16
CA GLN A 142 9.33 18.99 -20.09
C GLN A 142 9.56 17.53 -19.66
N THR A 143 8.51 16.72 -19.68
CA THR A 143 8.64 15.27 -19.51
C THR A 143 9.03 14.62 -20.83
N ARG A 144 9.52 13.38 -20.79
CA ARG A 144 9.83 12.59 -21.99
C ARG A 144 8.65 11.67 -22.35
N ASP A 145 8.59 11.22 -23.60
CA ASP A 145 7.62 10.21 -24.02
C ASP A 145 7.92 8.86 -23.34
N GLY A 146 6.86 8.19 -22.88
CA GLY A 146 6.98 6.89 -22.20
C GLY A 146 7.61 5.82 -23.08
N MET A 147 7.24 5.76 -24.35
CA MET A 147 7.83 4.82 -25.30
C MET A 147 9.35 5.00 -25.43
N GLU A 148 9.84 6.24 -25.38
CA GLU A 148 11.27 6.55 -25.42
C GLU A 148 11.99 6.17 -24.13
N VAL A 149 11.35 6.42 -22.97
CA VAL A 149 11.96 6.17 -21.64
C VAL A 149 11.95 4.71 -21.27
N PHE A 150 10.83 4.02 -21.49
CA PHE A 150 10.65 2.63 -21.08
C PHE A 150 10.96 1.62 -22.19
N HIS A 151 11.24 2.10 -23.41
CA HIS A 151 11.52 1.26 -24.58
C HIS A 151 10.43 0.22 -24.87
N ASN A 152 9.16 0.58 -24.60
CA ASN A 152 8.02 -0.31 -24.73
C ASN A 152 6.86 0.42 -25.42
N GLU A 153 6.31 -0.18 -26.48
CA GLU A 153 5.17 0.37 -27.23
C GLU A 153 3.90 0.47 -26.37
N ASP A 154 3.75 -0.40 -25.38
CA ASP A 154 2.63 -0.38 -24.45
C ASP A 154 2.58 0.91 -23.61
N ASP A 155 3.69 1.65 -23.50
CA ASP A 155 3.79 2.90 -22.76
C ASP A 155 3.60 4.15 -23.65
N SER A 156 3.14 3.97 -24.90
CA SER A 156 2.85 5.04 -25.85
C SER A 156 1.75 6.02 -25.41
N TYR A 157 0.95 5.65 -24.41
CA TYR A 157 -0.05 6.53 -23.81
C TYR A 157 0.57 7.65 -22.94
N LEU A 158 1.81 7.48 -22.49
CA LEU A 158 2.57 8.46 -21.71
C LEU A 158 3.24 9.44 -22.68
N ARG A 159 2.55 10.54 -22.96
CA ARG A 159 3.06 11.58 -23.87
C ARG A 159 3.89 12.62 -23.13
N SER A 160 4.88 13.15 -23.82
CA SER A 160 5.65 14.30 -23.35
C SER A 160 4.74 15.51 -23.08
N VAL A 161 4.93 16.16 -21.94
CA VAL A 161 4.17 17.34 -21.50
C VAL A 161 5.12 18.44 -21.08
N HIS A 162 4.82 19.66 -21.47
CA HIS A 162 5.55 20.85 -21.01
C HIS A 162 5.12 21.24 -19.61
N SER A 163 6.08 21.44 -18.71
CA SER A 163 5.89 21.90 -17.33
C SER A 163 6.83 23.08 -17.05
N LEU A 164 6.56 24.22 -17.71
CA LEU A 164 7.41 25.41 -17.58
C LEU A 164 7.47 25.97 -16.17
N VAL A 165 6.43 25.72 -15.37
CA VAL A 165 6.36 26.15 -13.97
C VAL A 165 7.45 25.50 -13.13
N ASP A 166 7.86 24.29 -13.44
CA ASP A 166 8.92 23.57 -12.72
C ASP A 166 10.25 24.36 -12.76
N LYS A 167 10.54 25.06 -13.84
CA LYS A 167 11.75 25.90 -13.98
C LYS A 167 11.81 27.08 -13.01
N THR A 168 10.67 27.47 -12.44
CA THR A 168 10.57 28.53 -11.44
C THR A 168 10.62 28.02 -10.01
N ALA A 169 10.63 26.70 -9.83
CA ALA A 169 10.69 26.07 -8.54
C ALA A 169 12.03 26.39 -7.82
N LYS A 170 11.96 26.60 -6.51
CA LYS A 170 13.12 26.97 -5.67
C LYS A 170 14.25 25.93 -5.75
N ASP A 171 13.89 24.67 -5.91
CA ASP A 171 14.81 23.53 -5.90
C ASP A 171 15.22 23.08 -7.32
N TYR A 172 14.78 23.81 -8.37
CA TYR A 172 15.07 23.44 -9.74
C TYR A 172 16.58 23.30 -10.03
N LEU A 173 17.39 24.26 -9.53
CA LEU A 173 18.84 24.24 -9.72
C LEU A 173 19.53 23.11 -8.98
N ASN A 174 18.94 22.61 -7.89
CA ASN A 174 19.50 21.54 -7.07
C ASN A 174 19.15 20.13 -7.59
N SER A 175 18.12 20.03 -8.44
CA SER A 175 17.59 18.75 -8.91
C SER A 175 18.01 18.39 -10.35
N VAL A 176 18.64 19.32 -11.07
CA VAL A 176 19.02 19.14 -12.50
C VAL A 176 20.49 18.74 -12.67
N TYR A 177 21.26 18.58 -11.58
CA TYR A 177 22.68 18.19 -11.61
C TYR A 177 22.88 16.80 -10.99
#